data_028dc3cef53208d83e91d3e2403032be
#
_entry.id   028dc3cef53208d83e91d3e2403032be
#
_cell.length_a   1.000
_cell.length_b   1.000
_cell.length_c   1.000
_cell.angle_alpha   90.00
_cell.angle_beta   90.00
_cell.angle_gamma   90.00
#
_symmetry.space_group_name_H-M   'P 1'
#
loop_
_entity.id
_entity.type
_entity.pdbx_description
1 polymer ?
#
loop_
_entity_poly.entity_id
_entity_poly.type
_entity_poly.pdbx_seq_one_letter_code
_entity_poly.pdbx_strand_id
1 'polypeptide(L)'
;MLQKYYVATPVGGHATLGPRRIAKQLGLIAALLILINIVAGVAHVLGGNRYYDLARMFILDGENNIPTFFSSLLLLAAGLVLASIAAIKTQEADRYAPHWRALSIIFVILAFDEMVSLHEMFNHPIRQLLGVDGVLFFGFVVLAIPLVMILAIIYARFLIHLPSHIRRIFVLAAVLYLGGQIGVEMLSGVYFESNGSTTVAYLLITTVEESLEFSGIILFIYGLLSYAARNLREIRLSFEEAG
;
A
#
# COMPACT_ATOMS: atom_id res chain seq x y z
N MET A 1 25.72 -51.17 18.76
CA MET A 1 25.56 -49.71 18.79
C MET A 1 24.28 -49.37 18.06
N LEU A 2 23.18 -49.16 18.77
CA LEU A 2 21.86 -48.92 18.18
C LEU A 2 21.67 -47.39 18.08
N GLN A 3 21.68 -46.90 16.86
CA GLN A 3 21.40 -45.50 16.55
C GLN A 3 19.87 -45.29 16.64
N LYS A 4 19.41 -44.66 17.73
CA LYS A 4 18.01 -44.25 17.91
C LYS A 4 17.69 -43.14 16.92
N TYR A 5 16.88 -43.46 15.91
CA TYR A 5 16.21 -42.45 15.07
C TYR A 5 15.13 -41.77 15.92
N TYR A 6 15.39 -40.54 16.35
CA TYR A 6 14.35 -39.66 16.85
C TYR A 6 13.49 -39.18 15.63
N VAL A 7 12.34 -39.83 15.45
CA VAL A 7 11.28 -39.28 14.66
C VAL A 7 10.63 -38.16 15.48
N ALA A 8 10.96 -36.93 15.18
CA ALA A 8 10.26 -35.77 15.76
C ALA A 8 8.82 -35.79 15.23
N THR A 9 7.88 -36.16 16.09
CA THR A 9 6.45 -35.94 15.84
C THR A 9 6.21 -34.43 15.69
N PRO A 10 5.49 -33.95 14.64
CA PRO A 10 5.15 -32.56 14.56
C PRO A 10 4.12 -32.23 15.65
N VAL A 11 4.57 -31.59 16.70
CA VAL A 11 3.72 -31.00 17.74
C VAL A 11 3.26 -29.64 17.20
N GLY A 12 1.96 -29.47 16.99
CA GLY A 12 1.32 -28.19 16.76
C GLY A 12 0.62 -28.09 15.41
N GLY A 13 -0.70 -27.95 15.44
CA GLY A 13 -1.50 -27.60 14.28
C GLY A 13 -1.06 -26.24 13.75
N HIS A 14 -0.29 -26.22 12.68
CA HIS A 14 0.07 -24.99 11.98
C HIS A 14 -1.21 -24.45 11.33
N ALA A 15 -1.78 -23.40 11.90
CA ALA A 15 -2.81 -22.62 11.22
C ALA A 15 -2.16 -21.96 9.99
N THR A 16 -2.20 -22.61 8.84
CA THR A 16 -1.69 -22.04 7.60
C THR A 16 -2.64 -20.96 7.11
N LEU A 17 -2.31 -19.70 7.37
CA LEU A 17 -3.01 -18.56 6.78
C LEU A 17 -2.60 -18.45 5.30
N GLY A 18 -3.42 -19.00 4.40
CA GLY A 18 -3.17 -18.90 2.97
C GLY A 18 -3.27 -17.45 2.46
N PRO A 19 -2.50 -17.07 1.40
CA PRO A 19 -2.49 -15.71 0.84
C PRO A 19 -3.88 -15.15 0.53
N ARG A 20 -4.78 -15.99 0.01
CA ARG A 20 -6.18 -15.60 -0.29
C ARG A 20 -6.98 -15.23 0.96
N ARG A 21 -6.77 -15.94 2.07
CA ARG A 21 -7.49 -15.69 3.32
C ARG A 21 -7.04 -14.36 3.93
N ILE A 22 -5.73 -14.09 3.93
CA ILE A 22 -5.16 -12.81 4.38
C ILE A 22 -5.73 -11.66 3.54
N ALA A 23 -5.62 -11.73 2.22
CA ALA A 23 -6.13 -10.69 1.34
C ALA A 23 -7.65 -10.45 1.52
N LYS A 24 -8.44 -11.52 1.71
CA LYS A 24 -9.88 -11.40 1.98
C LYS A 24 -10.15 -10.68 3.30
N GLN A 25 -9.40 -10.99 4.36
CA GLN A 25 -9.57 -10.32 5.66
C GLN A 25 -9.20 -8.83 5.58
N LEU A 26 -8.08 -8.50 4.93
CA LEU A 26 -7.68 -7.11 4.70
C LEU A 26 -8.72 -6.36 3.85
N GLY A 27 -9.24 -7.00 2.80
CA GLY A 27 -10.29 -6.43 1.97
C GLY A 27 -11.62 -6.19 2.71
N LEU A 28 -11.97 -7.06 3.67
CA LEU A 28 -13.15 -6.84 4.52
C LEU A 28 -12.97 -5.65 5.46
N ILE A 29 -11.77 -5.46 6.02
CA ILE A 29 -11.46 -4.29 6.85
C ILE A 29 -11.52 -3.02 6.00
N ALA A 30 -10.89 -3.01 4.82
CA ALA A 30 -10.96 -1.89 3.88
C ALA A 30 -12.41 -1.54 3.51
N ALA A 31 -13.22 -2.54 3.14
CA ALA A 31 -14.64 -2.34 2.80
C ALA A 31 -15.44 -1.75 3.97
N LEU A 32 -15.15 -2.17 5.20
CA LEU A 32 -15.76 -1.60 6.40
C LEU A 32 -15.37 -0.13 6.60
N LEU A 33 -14.10 0.20 6.45
CA LEU A 33 -13.61 1.59 6.55
C LEU A 33 -14.24 2.47 5.47
N ILE A 34 -14.32 2.00 4.23
CA ILE A 34 -15.00 2.70 3.13
C ILE A 34 -16.47 2.96 3.46
N LEU A 35 -17.19 1.96 3.99
CA LEU A 35 -18.58 2.12 4.37
C LEU A 35 -18.75 3.17 5.49
N ILE A 36 -17.89 3.12 6.52
CA ILE A 36 -17.92 4.08 7.62
C ILE A 36 -17.60 5.50 7.10
N ASN A 37 -16.60 5.63 6.21
CA ASN A 37 -16.28 6.90 5.56
C ASN A 37 -17.49 7.51 4.85
N ILE A 38 -18.20 6.73 4.03
CA ILE A 38 -19.38 7.22 3.29
C ILE A 38 -20.45 7.70 4.28
N VAL A 39 -20.75 6.90 5.31
CA VAL A 39 -21.77 7.26 6.31
C VAL A 39 -21.36 8.51 7.11
N ALA A 40 -20.14 8.53 7.61
CA ALA A 40 -19.63 9.64 8.42
C ALA A 40 -19.46 10.92 7.58
N GLY A 41 -18.93 10.79 6.37
CA GLY A 41 -18.73 11.91 5.44
C GLY A 41 -20.04 12.54 4.99
N VAL A 42 -21.05 11.72 4.60
CA VAL A 42 -22.38 12.23 4.24
C VAL A 42 -23.03 12.91 5.46
N ALA A 43 -22.95 12.32 6.66
CA ALA A 43 -23.47 12.91 7.86
C ALA A 43 -22.80 14.27 8.17
N HIS A 44 -21.47 14.39 7.93
CA HIS A 44 -20.75 15.65 8.08
C HIS A 44 -21.18 16.69 7.05
N VAL A 45 -21.22 16.32 5.77
CA VAL A 45 -21.62 17.25 4.68
C VAL A 45 -23.05 17.78 4.87
N LEU A 46 -23.99 16.93 5.29
CA LEU A 46 -25.40 17.33 5.48
C LEU A 46 -25.69 17.94 6.87
N GLY A 47 -25.00 17.49 7.91
CA GLY A 47 -25.22 17.89 9.30
C GLY A 47 -24.25 18.95 9.83
N GLY A 48 -23.27 19.37 9.02
CA GLY A 48 -22.28 20.38 9.36
C GLY A 48 -21.38 19.99 10.54
N ASN A 49 -20.90 20.96 11.28
CA ASN A 49 -19.92 20.79 12.36
C ASN A 49 -20.34 19.85 13.49
N ARG A 50 -21.62 19.51 13.61
CA ARG A 50 -22.12 18.62 14.68
C ARG A 50 -21.44 17.23 14.65
N TYR A 51 -21.11 16.74 13.46
CA TYR A 51 -20.52 15.41 13.26
C TYR A 51 -19.04 15.46 12.88
N TYR A 52 -18.44 16.63 12.86
CA TYR A 52 -17.05 16.83 12.40
C TYR A 52 -16.05 15.96 13.17
N ASP A 53 -16.12 15.96 14.50
CA ASP A 53 -15.14 15.23 15.33
C ASP A 53 -15.21 13.71 15.13
N LEU A 54 -16.39 13.17 14.85
CA LEU A 54 -16.55 11.75 14.54
C LEU A 54 -16.11 11.48 13.09
N ALA A 55 -16.54 12.32 12.15
CA ALA A 55 -16.25 12.15 10.74
C ALA A 55 -14.75 12.16 10.45
N ARG A 56 -14.00 13.11 11.01
CA ARG A 56 -12.55 13.24 10.81
C ARG A 56 -11.75 11.97 11.19
N MET A 57 -12.29 11.15 12.10
CA MET A 57 -11.65 9.90 12.50
C MET A 57 -11.74 8.80 11.44
N PHE A 58 -12.66 8.95 10.47
CA PHE A 58 -12.98 7.92 9.50
C PHE A 58 -13.03 8.41 8.04
N ILE A 59 -12.90 9.72 7.80
CA ILE A 59 -12.80 10.25 6.42
C ILE A 59 -11.50 9.74 5.81
N LEU A 60 -11.61 9.03 4.68
CA LEU A 60 -10.47 8.40 3.99
C LEU A 60 -9.44 9.43 3.54
N ASP A 61 -9.91 10.51 2.93
CA ASP A 61 -9.10 11.66 2.47
C ASP A 61 -8.50 12.50 3.64
N GLY A 62 -8.70 12.07 4.88
CA GLY A 62 -8.21 12.79 6.05
C GLY A 62 -6.95 12.17 6.61
N GLU A 63 -6.04 13.02 7.05
CA GLU A 63 -4.77 12.60 7.64
C GLU A 63 -4.86 12.32 9.15
N ASN A 64 -3.88 11.54 9.66
CA ASN A 64 -3.74 11.25 11.10
C ASN A 64 -4.99 10.60 11.72
N ASN A 65 -5.61 9.68 11.02
CA ASN A 65 -6.85 9.02 11.41
C ASN A 65 -6.77 7.48 11.27
N ILE A 66 -7.90 6.79 11.46
CA ILE A 66 -7.94 5.31 11.43
C ILE A 66 -7.66 4.75 10.02
N PRO A 67 -8.23 5.27 8.93
CA PRO A 67 -7.89 4.85 7.58
C PRO A 67 -6.40 5.03 7.24
N THR A 68 -5.83 6.21 7.49
CA THR A 68 -4.40 6.50 7.26
C THR A 68 -3.50 5.52 8.02
N PHE A 69 -3.83 5.24 9.30
CA PHE A 69 -3.09 4.25 10.07
C PHE A 69 -3.19 2.85 9.44
N PHE A 70 -4.37 2.47 8.94
CA PHE A 70 -4.56 1.17 8.27
C PHE A 70 -3.78 1.10 6.96
N SER A 71 -3.78 2.14 6.13
CA SER A 71 -3.00 2.25 4.89
C SER A 71 -1.51 2.09 5.17
N SER A 72 -1.00 2.87 6.14
CA SER A 72 0.40 2.80 6.57
C SER A 72 0.79 1.38 7.04
N LEU A 73 -0.07 0.69 7.81
CA LEU A 73 0.17 -0.69 8.22
C LEU A 73 0.19 -1.67 7.04
N LEU A 74 -0.64 -1.48 6.02
CA LEU A 74 -0.62 -2.30 4.81
C LEU A 74 0.70 -2.12 4.04
N LEU A 75 1.13 -0.87 3.86
CA LEU A 75 2.42 -0.55 3.21
C LEU A 75 3.60 -1.13 3.98
N LEU A 76 3.60 -0.98 5.31
CA LEU A 76 4.64 -1.56 6.17
C LEU A 76 4.66 -3.09 6.08
N ALA A 77 3.48 -3.74 6.12
CA ALA A 77 3.39 -5.19 5.98
C ALA A 77 3.94 -5.67 4.63
N ALA A 78 3.61 -4.96 3.52
CA ALA A 78 4.20 -5.24 2.22
C ALA A 78 5.72 -5.08 2.24
N GLY A 79 6.23 -4.00 2.86
CA GLY A 79 7.66 -3.75 3.04
C GLY A 79 8.39 -4.87 3.79
N LEU A 80 7.79 -5.39 4.87
CA LEU A 80 8.35 -6.50 5.66
C LEU A 80 8.37 -7.82 4.89
N VAL A 81 7.31 -8.13 4.13
CA VAL A 81 7.28 -9.32 3.26
C VAL A 81 8.34 -9.19 2.16
N LEU A 82 8.50 -8.01 1.55
CA LEU A 82 9.56 -7.72 0.59
C LEU A 82 10.97 -7.89 1.18
N ALA A 83 11.20 -7.42 2.43
CA ALA A 83 12.46 -7.61 3.14
C ALA A 83 12.78 -9.10 3.31
N SER A 84 11.78 -9.89 3.71
CA SER A 84 11.92 -11.34 3.88
C SER A 84 12.27 -12.03 2.55
N ILE A 85 11.61 -11.66 1.44
CA ILE A 85 11.93 -12.16 0.11
C ILE A 85 13.36 -11.75 -0.30
N ALA A 86 13.73 -10.48 -0.05
CA ALA A 86 15.05 -9.95 -0.37
C ALA A 86 16.17 -10.69 0.37
N ALA A 87 15.97 -11.02 1.65
CA ALA A 87 16.92 -11.78 2.46
C ALA A 87 17.18 -13.17 1.86
N ILE A 88 16.11 -13.90 1.50
CA ILE A 88 16.21 -15.23 0.89
C ILE A 88 16.89 -15.12 -0.48
N LYS A 89 16.48 -14.18 -1.32
CA LYS A 89 17.08 -13.97 -2.65
C LYS A 89 18.54 -13.57 -2.59
N THR A 90 18.96 -12.89 -1.52
CA THR A 90 20.38 -12.59 -1.28
C THR A 90 21.17 -13.87 -0.97
N GLN A 91 20.62 -14.77 -0.13
CA GLN A 91 21.25 -16.06 0.18
C GLN A 91 21.35 -16.98 -1.06
N GLU A 92 20.36 -16.89 -1.95
CA GLU A 92 20.35 -17.61 -3.23
C GLU A 92 21.28 -16.98 -4.29
N ALA A 93 21.99 -15.88 -3.98
CA ALA A 93 22.78 -15.09 -4.93
C ALA A 93 21.97 -14.67 -6.19
N ASP A 94 20.65 -14.43 -6.01
CA ASP A 94 19.77 -14.02 -7.12
C ASP A 94 20.15 -12.60 -7.59
N ARG A 95 20.28 -12.44 -8.90
CA ARG A 95 20.65 -11.15 -9.51
C ARG A 95 19.65 -10.01 -9.21
N TYR A 96 18.40 -10.33 -8.87
CA TYR A 96 17.36 -9.36 -8.54
C TYR A 96 17.17 -9.15 -7.02
N ALA A 97 18.00 -9.75 -6.18
CA ALA A 97 17.97 -9.49 -4.73
C ALA A 97 18.04 -7.98 -4.39
N PRO A 98 18.87 -7.16 -5.08
CA PRO A 98 18.87 -5.71 -4.87
C PRO A 98 17.53 -5.03 -5.20
N HIS A 99 16.80 -5.50 -6.22
CA HIS A 99 15.49 -4.95 -6.58
C HIS A 99 14.44 -5.22 -5.48
N TRP A 100 14.42 -6.45 -4.94
CA TRP A 100 13.55 -6.80 -3.81
C TRP A 100 13.85 -5.94 -2.58
N ARG A 101 15.15 -5.73 -2.28
CA ARG A 101 15.57 -4.89 -1.15
C ARG A 101 15.18 -3.43 -1.35
N ALA A 102 15.45 -2.87 -2.52
CA ALA A 102 15.09 -1.49 -2.83
C ALA A 102 13.58 -1.28 -2.76
N LEU A 103 12.78 -2.24 -3.29
CA LEU A 103 11.33 -2.17 -3.20
C LEU A 103 10.83 -2.22 -1.74
N SER A 104 11.47 -3.06 -0.89
CA SER A 104 11.18 -3.09 0.55
C SER A 104 11.40 -1.72 1.20
N ILE A 105 12.53 -1.07 0.91
CA ILE A 105 12.85 0.26 1.44
C ILE A 105 11.84 1.30 0.95
N ILE A 106 11.47 1.26 -0.33
CA ILE A 106 10.44 2.16 -0.89
C ILE A 106 9.13 2.01 -0.13
N PHE A 107 8.66 0.78 0.10
CA PHE A 107 7.40 0.55 0.81
C PHE A 107 7.44 0.97 2.29
N VAL A 108 8.59 0.84 2.96
CA VAL A 108 8.78 1.38 4.32
C VAL A 108 8.75 2.91 4.31
N ILE A 109 9.38 3.55 3.30
CA ILE A 109 9.32 5.02 3.15
C ILE A 109 7.88 5.46 2.87
N LEU A 110 7.15 4.78 1.98
CA LEU A 110 5.75 5.08 1.71
C LEU A 110 4.88 4.90 2.96
N ALA A 111 5.11 3.86 3.76
CA ALA A 111 4.40 3.66 5.02
C ALA A 111 4.64 4.80 6.02
N PHE A 112 5.85 5.33 6.05
CA PHE A 112 6.19 6.48 6.89
C PHE A 112 5.59 7.77 6.32
N ASP A 113 5.67 7.98 5.01
CA ASP A 113 5.06 9.11 4.31
C ASP A 113 3.55 9.18 4.58
N GLU A 114 2.86 8.07 4.43
CA GLU A 114 1.43 7.90 4.73
C GLU A 114 1.09 8.26 6.19
N MET A 115 1.93 7.83 7.15
CA MET A 115 1.71 8.09 8.57
C MET A 115 1.83 9.57 8.95
N VAL A 116 2.75 10.30 8.30
CA VAL A 116 3.12 11.68 8.67
C VAL A 116 2.80 12.70 7.59
N SER A 117 2.17 12.28 6.48
CA SER A 117 1.69 13.14 5.37
C SER A 117 2.81 13.99 4.76
N LEU A 118 4.00 13.41 4.54
CA LEU A 118 5.15 14.16 4.01
C LEU A 118 4.88 14.72 2.61
N HIS A 119 4.20 13.95 1.75
CA HIS A 119 3.88 14.36 0.38
C HIS A 119 3.02 15.62 0.36
N GLU A 120 2.09 15.80 1.29
CA GLU A 120 1.27 16.99 1.40
C GLU A 120 2.08 18.26 1.68
N MET A 121 3.18 18.14 2.43
CA MET A 121 4.06 19.27 2.70
C MET A 121 4.66 19.89 1.44
N PHE A 122 4.74 19.14 0.35
CA PHE A 122 5.23 19.62 -0.94
C PHE A 122 4.15 20.31 -1.79
N ASN A 123 2.87 20.14 -1.49
CA ASN A 123 1.77 20.71 -2.29
C ASN A 123 1.90 22.22 -2.45
N HIS A 124 1.93 22.95 -1.34
CA HIS A 124 1.98 24.42 -1.37
C HIS A 124 3.29 24.99 -1.94
N PRO A 125 4.50 24.52 -1.52
CA PRO A 125 5.76 25.01 -2.10
C PRO A 125 5.87 24.80 -3.62
N ILE A 126 5.46 23.63 -4.12
CA ILE A 126 5.54 23.30 -5.55
C ILE A 126 4.57 24.16 -6.36
N ARG A 127 3.33 24.34 -5.87
CA ARG A 127 2.36 25.21 -6.52
C ARG A 127 2.88 26.64 -6.62
N GLN A 128 3.44 27.19 -5.56
CA GLN A 128 4.01 28.54 -5.59
C GLN A 128 5.21 28.68 -6.52
N LEU A 129 6.11 27.68 -6.54
CA LEU A 129 7.33 27.72 -7.33
C LEU A 129 7.04 27.61 -8.83
N LEU A 130 6.10 26.72 -9.20
CA LEU A 130 5.84 26.37 -10.60
C LEU A 130 4.60 27.04 -11.18
N GLY A 131 3.77 27.69 -10.35
CA GLY A 131 2.52 28.32 -10.79
C GLY A 131 1.53 27.32 -11.38
N VAL A 132 1.48 26.11 -10.82
CA VAL A 132 0.60 25.03 -11.31
C VAL A 132 -0.72 24.99 -10.54
N ASP A 133 -1.80 24.72 -11.26
CA ASP A 133 -3.19 24.63 -10.79
C ASP A 133 -3.93 23.52 -11.55
N GLY A 134 -5.22 23.37 -11.35
CA GLY A 134 -6.07 22.40 -12.04
C GLY A 134 -5.66 20.96 -11.72
N VAL A 135 -5.29 20.20 -12.75
CA VAL A 135 -4.87 18.77 -12.60
C VAL A 135 -3.58 18.59 -11.78
N LEU A 136 -2.82 19.65 -11.55
CA LEU A 136 -1.60 19.67 -10.73
C LEU A 136 -1.81 20.47 -9.45
N PHE A 137 -3.07 20.63 -9.01
CA PHE A 137 -3.43 21.33 -7.78
C PHE A 137 -2.69 20.75 -6.56
N PHE A 138 -2.65 19.42 -6.44
CA PHE A 138 -1.81 18.74 -5.48
C PHE A 138 -0.39 18.63 -6.04
N GLY A 139 0.47 19.56 -5.62
CA GLY A 139 1.79 19.81 -6.22
C GLY A 139 2.74 18.61 -6.15
N PHE A 140 2.58 17.68 -5.17
CA PHE A 140 3.41 16.50 -5.06
C PHE A 140 3.34 15.60 -6.31
N VAL A 141 2.22 15.61 -7.04
CA VAL A 141 2.02 14.84 -8.28
C VAL A 141 3.10 15.18 -9.32
N VAL A 142 3.56 16.44 -9.35
CA VAL A 142 4.66 16.88 -10.24
C VAL A 142 5.95 16.12 -10.00
N LEU A 143 6.22 15.73 -8.74
CA LEU A 143 7.38 14.92 -8.38
C LEU A 143 7.09 13.42 -8.52
N ALA A 144 5.87 12.99 -8.21
CA ALA A 144 5.49 11.58 -8.23
C ALA A 144 5.52 10.99 -9.66
N ILE A 145 5.02 11.70 -10.67
CA ILE A 145 4.97 11.21 -12.05
C ILE A 145 6.39 10.83 -12.57
N PRO A 146 7.39 11.74 -12.58
CA PRO A 146 8.71 11.37 -13.07
C PRO A 146 9.37 10.27 -12.22
N LEU A 147 9.17 10.26 -10.91
CA LEU A 147 9.69 9.20 -10.04
C LEU A 147 9.10 7.84 -10.42
N VAL A 148 7.80 7.74 -10.62
CA VAL A 148 7.12 6.51 -11.05
C VAL A 148 7.61 6.05 -12.42
N MET A 149 7.82 6.97 -13.37
CA MET A 149 8.37 6.64 -14.68
C MET A 149 9.79 6.07 -14.58
N ILE A 150 10.66 6.67 -13.77
CA ILE A 150 12.03 6.17 -13.51
C ILE A 150 11.96 4.76 -12.88
N LEU A 151 11.13 4.58 -11.87
CA LEU A 151 10.94 3.27 -11.24
C LEU A 151 10.40 2.24 -12.23
N ALA A 152 9.45 2.60 -13.08
CA ALA A 152 8.92 1.69 -14.11
C ALA A 152 10.01 1.20 -15.07
N ILE A 153 10.93 2.09 -15.48
CA ILE A 153 12.08 1.74 -16.35
C ILE A 153 13.03 0.82 -15.60
N ILE A 154 13.42 1.16 -14.37
CA ILE A 154 14.35 0.35 -13.57
C ILE A 154 13.78 -1.06 -13.30
N TYR A 155 12.49 -1.15 -12.99
CA TYR A 155 11.83 -2.40 -12.62
C TYR A 155 11.30 -3.20 -13.82
N ALA A 156 11.31 -2.67 -15.05
CA ALA A 156 10.76 -3.36 -16.23
C ALA A 156 11.37 -4.75 -16.44
N ARG A 157 12.71 -4.85 -16.40
CA ARG A 157 13.41 -6.15 -16.58
C ARG A 157 13.17 -7.12 -15.42
N PHE A 158 13.09 -6.61 -14.19
CA PHE A 158 12.73 -7.37 -13.01
C PHE A 158 11.31 -7.96 -13.14
N LEU A 159 10.33 -7.15 -13.51
CA LEU A 159 8.94 -7.59 -13.71
C LEU A 159 8.82 -8.68 -14.80
N ILE A 160 9.56 -8.53 -15.92
CA ILE A 160 9.57 -9.52 -16.99
C ILE A 160 10.13 -10.88 -16.49
N HIS A 161 11.09 -10.84 -15.56
CA HIS A 161 11.69 -12.05 -14.98
C HIS A 161 10.74 -12.81 -14.04
N LEU A 162 9.77 -12.15 -13.43
CA LEU A 162 8.82 -12.78 -12.54
C LEU A 162 7.89 -13.77 -13.28
N PRO A 163 7.42 -14.84 -12.61
CA PRO A 163 6.39 -15.73 -13.16
C PRO A 163 5.20 -14.93 -13.68
N SER A 164 4.66 -15.30 -14.83
CA SER A 164 3.67 -14.50 -15.57
C SER A 164 2.42 -14.16 -14.74
N HIS A 165 1.95 -15.07 -13.88
CA HIS A 165 0.81 -14.80 -13.00
C HIS A 165 1.14 -13.79 -11.90
N ILE A 166 2.33 -13.82 -11.29
CA ILE A 166 2.79 -12.86 -10.29
C ILE A 166 2.99 -11.48 -10.94
N ARG A 167 3.63 -11.45 -12.12
CA ARG A 167 3.80 -10.22 -12.88
C ARG A 167 2.47 -9.52 -13.16
N ARG A 168 1.43 -10.27 -13.60
CA ARG A 168 0.10 -9.69 -13.83
C ARG A 168 -0.51 -9.10 -12.56
N ILE A 169 -0.36 -9.78 -11.42
CA ILE A 169 -0.85 -9.29 -10.13
C ILE A 169 -0.11 -8.00 -9.75
N PHE A 170 1.22 -7.96 -9.86
CA PHE A 170 2.02 -6.78 -9.52
C PHE A 170 1.70 -5.58 -10.42
N VAL A 171 1.56 -5.82 -11.73
CA VAL A 171 1.18 -4.75 -12.66
C VAL A 171 -0.22 -4.22 -12.35
N LEU A 172 -1.19 -5.11 -12.12
CA LEU A 172 -2.55 -4.68 -11.76
C LEU A 172 -2.57 -3.93 -10.42
N ALA A 173 -1.83 -4.40 -9.42
CA ALA A 173 -1.69 -3.73 -8.14
C ALA A 173 -1.11 -2.32 -8.29
N ALA A 174 -0.04 -2.18 -9.11
CA ALA A 174 0.55 -0.88 -9.39
C ALA A 174 -0.41 0.05 -10.14
N VAL A 175 -1.17 -0.45 -11.12
CA VAL A 175 -2.17 0.33 -11.86
C VAL A 175 -3.28 0.81 -10.93
N LEU A 176 -3.76 -0.03 -10.00
CA LEU A 176 -4.78 0.37 -9.04
C LEU A 176 -4.24 1.43 -8.07
N TYR A 177 -3.10 1.16 -7.43
CA TYR A 177 -2.50 2.06 -6.45
C TYR A 177 -2.15 3.42 -7.06
N LEU A 178 -1.38 3.43 -8.15
CA LEU A 178 -0.97 4.67 -8.82
C LEU A 178 -2.14 5.34 -9.55
N GLY A 179 -3.16 4.59 -9.92
CA GLY A 179 -4.40 5.11 -10.49
C GLY A 179 -5.21 5.92 -9.48
N GLY A 180 -5.25 5.50 -8.21
CA GLY A 180 -5.75 6.30 -7.09
C GLY A 180 -4.84 7.48 -6.83
N GLN A 181 -3.66 7.21 -6.33
CA GLN A 181 -2.66 8.16 -5.82
C GLN A 181 -2.23 9.28 -6.81
N ILE A 182 -2.33 9.06 -8.10
CA ILE A 182 -1.98 10.07 -9.11
C ILE A 182 -3.19 10.37 -10.00
N GLY A 183 -3.86 9.33 -10.51
CA GLY A 183 -4.89 9.51 -11.52
C GLY A 183 -6.15 10.17 -10.97
N VAL A 184 -6.72 9.63 -9.89
CA VAL A 184 -7.91 10.18 -9.25
C VAL A 184 -7.56 11.43 -8.46
N GLU A 185 -6.38 11.48 -7.80
CA GLU A 185 -5.85 12.66 -7.13
C GLU A 185 -5.81 13.89 -8.03
N MET A 186 -5.40 13.73 -9.30
CA MET A 186 -5.46 14.83 -10.29
C MET A 186 -6.89 15.31 -10.55
N LEU A 187 -7.88 14.41 -10.49
CA LEU A 187 -9.29 14.77 -10.68
C LEU A 187 -9.87 15.42 -9.41
N SER A 188 -9.51 14.89 -8.23
CA SER A 188 -9.92 15.45 -6.94
C SER A 188 -9.36 16.86 -6.77
N GLY A 189 -8.13 17.14 -7.22
CA GLY A 189 -7.52 18.46 -7.22
C GLY A 189 -8.29 19.50 -8.05
N VAL A 190 -8.67 19.15 -9.29
CA VAL A 190 -9.51 20.04 -10.14
C VAL A 190 -10.85 20.35 -9.47
N TYR A 191 -11.48 19.33 -8.89
CA TYR A 191 -12.77 19.50 -8.22
C TYR A 191 -12.63 20.34 -6.95
N PHE A 192 -11.61 20.06 -6.15
CA PHE A 192 -11.32 20.78 -4.91
C PHE A 192 -11.09 22.28 -5.14
N GLU A 193 -10.30 22.62 -6.16
CA GLU A 193 -9.99 24.02 -6.51
C GLU A 193 -11.26 24.83 -6.79
N SER A 194 -12.25 24.22 -7.43
CA SER A 194 -13.47 24.91 -7.85
C SER A 194 -14.60 24.87 -6.80
N ASN A 195 -14.67 23.82 -5.98
CA ASN A 195 -15.84 23.51 -5.14
C ASN A 195 -15.50 23.32 -3.66
N GLY A 196 -14.22 23.16 -3.31
CA GLY A 196 -13.77 22.82 -1.97
C GLY A 196 -14.05 21.36 -1.58
N SER A 197 -13.68 21.00 -0.33
CA SER A 197 -13.76 19.62 0.19
C SER A 197 -15.11 19.25 0.80
N THR A 198 -15.97 20.21 1.11
CA THR A 198 -17.21 19.99 1.89
C THR A 198 -18.41 19.66 1.01
N THR A 199 -18.25 18.76 0.05
CA THR A 199 -19.32 18.34 -0.88
C THR A 199 -19.41 16.82 -0.97
N VAL A 200 -20.63 16.30 -1.22
CA VAL A 200 -20.82 14.86 -1.43
C VAL A 200 -20.03 14.36 -2.65
N ALA A 201 -19.91 15.19 -3.69
CA ALA A 201 -19.17 14.80 -4.89
C ALA A 201 -17.68 14.66 -4.60
N TYR A 202 -17.06 15.59 -3.85
CA TYR A 202 -15.67 15.45 -3.42
C TYR A 202 -15.47 14.19 -2.56
N LEU A 203 -16.33 13.96 -1.56
CA LEU A 203 -16.31 12.74 -0.75
C LEU A 203 -16.35 11.46 -1.60
N LEU A 204 -17.15 11.43 -2.67
CA LEU A 204 -17.22 10.26 -3.54
C LEU A 204 -15.97 10.09 -4.41
N ILE A 205 -15.39 11.20 -4.92
CA ILE A 205 -14.15 11.16 -5.70
C ILE A 205 -13.03 10.60 -4.84
N THR A 206 -12.80 11.16 -3.64
CA THR A 206 -11.74 10.70 -2.74
C THR A 206 -12.02 9.29 -2.18
N THR A 207 -13.29 8.89 -2.02
CA THR A 207 -13.64 7.51 -1.69
C THR A 207 -13.20 6.52 -2.78
N VAL A 208 -13.36 6.88 -4.07
CA VAL A 208 -12.89 6.05 -5.19
C VAL A 208 -11.37 5.98 -5.20
N GLU A 209 -10.69 7.11 -5.00
CA GLU A 209 -9.25 7.24 -4.89
C GLU A 209 -8.68 6.24 -3.87
N GLU A 210 -9.07 6.40 -2.63
CA GLU A 210 -8.64 5.56 -1.50
C GLU A 210 -9.01 4.08 -1.66
N SER A 211 -10.18 3.80 -2.26
CA SER A 211 -10.58 2.42 -2.57
C SER A 211 -9.67 1.75 -3.58
N LEU A 212 -9.16 2.50 -4.56
CA LEU A 212 -8.17 2.02 -5.53
C LEU A 212 -6.83 1.76 -4.85
N GLU A 213 -6.40 2.63 -3.94
CA GLU A 213 -5.16 2.48 -3.19
C GLU A 213 -5.18 1.26 -2.29
N PHE A 214 -6.20 1.11 -1.43
CA PHE A 214 -6.38 -0.10 -0.61
C PHE A 214 -6.40 -1.37 -1.46
N SER A 215 -7.14 -1.34 -2.58
CA SER A 215 -7.21 -2.49 -3.48
C SER A 215 -5.84 -2.83 -4.09
N GLY A 216 -5.08 -1.82 -4.49
CA GLY A 216 -3.73 -1.95 -5.03
C GLY A 216 -2.77 -2.57 -4.00
N ILE A 217 -2.71 -2.02 -2.78
CA ILE A 217 -1.80 -2.53 -1.73
C ILE A 217 -2.19 -3.95 -1.32
N ILE A 218 -3.49 -4.23 -1.10
CA ILE A 218 -3.97 -5.56 -0.71
C ILE A 218 -3.67 -6.60 -1.80
N LEU A 219 -3.89 -6.23 -3.06
CA LEU A 219 -3.56 -7.09 -4.20
C LEU A 219 -2.04 -7.33 -4.30
N PHE A 220 -1.23 -6.32 -4.01
CA PHE A 220 0.22 -6.46 -3.98
C PHE A 220 0.68 -7.42 -2.87
N ILE A 221 0.14 -7.27 -1.64
CA ILE A 221 0.40 -8.19 -0.51
C ILE A 221 0.00 -9.62 -0.91
N TYR A 222 -1.17 -9.82 -1.53
CA TYR A 222 -1.58 -11.11 -2.04
C TYR A 222 -0.56 -11.69 -3.04
N GLY A 223 -0.07 -10.87 -3.95
CA GLY A 223 0.93 -11.26 -4.93
C GLY A 223 2.26 -11.66 -4.29
N LEU A 224 2.74 -10.88 -3.31
CA LEU A 224 3.97 -11.15 -2.55
C LEU A 224 3.87 -12.46 -1.77
N LEU A 225 2.79 -12.67 -1.01
CA LEU A 225 2.56 -13.90 -0.27
C LEU A 225 2.40 -15.11 -1.19
N SER A 226 1.75 -14.92 -2.35
CA SER A 226 1.62 -15.98 -3.37
C SER A 226 2.95 -16.33 -4.01
N TYR A 227 3.82 -15.33 -4.24
CA TYR A 227 5.18 -15.53 -4.71
C TYR A 227 6.01 -16.29 -3.68
N ALA A 228 5.99 -15.84 -2.43
CA ALA A 228 6.71 -16.48 -1.33
C ALA A 228 6.28 -17.96 -1.17
N ALA A 229 4.98 -18.23 -1.10
CA ALA A 229 4.46 -19.58 -0.90
C ALA A 229 4.80 -20.57 -2.03
N ARG A 230 5.05 -20.10 -3.26
CA ARG A 230 5.30 -20.97 -4.42
C ARG A 230 6.76 -21.07 -4.82
N ASN A 231 7.54 -20.03 -4.55
CA ASN A 231 8.89 -19.89 -5.11
C ASN A 231 9.99 -19.86 -4.06
N LEU A 232 9.64 -19.79 -2.75
CA LEU A 232 10.62 -19.82 -1.68
C LEU A 232 10.51 -21.16 -0.94
N ARG A 233 11.66 -21.77 -0.67
CA ARG A 233 11.76 -22.90 0.26
C ARG A 233 11.51 -22.38 1.67
N GLU A 234 11.05 -23.23 2.59
CA GLU A 234 10.62 -22.91 3.96
C GLU A 234 11.38 -21.75 4.61
N ILE A 235 10.65 -20.70 5.02
CA ILE A 235 11.22 -19.62 5.84
C ILE A 235 11.32 -20.17 7.27
N ARG A 236 12.52 -20.55 7.70
CA ARG A 236 12.83 -20.87 9.12
C ARG A 236 13.44 -19.61 9.74
N LEU A 237 12.70 -18.97 10.63
CA LEU A 237 13.25 -17.96 11.51
C LEU A 237 13.91 -18.68 12.68
N SER A 238 15.25 -18.77 12.71
CA SER A 238 16.02 -19.20 13.86
C SER A 238 16.51 -17.96 14.60
N PHE A 239 16.11 -17.81 15.85
CA PHE A 239 16.69 -16.81 16.74
C PHE A 239 17.86 -17.49 17.43
N GLU A 240 19.09 -17.11 17.13
CA GLU A 240 20.27 -17.50 17.91
C GLU A 240 20.39 -16.51 19.07
N GLU A 241 20.39 -17.03 20.30
CA GLU A 241 20.83 -16.24 21.45
C GLU A 241 22.34 -15.99 21.26
N ALA A 242 22.72 -14.73 21.13
CA ALA A 242 24.12 -14.34 21.17
C ALA A 242 24.65 -14.61 22.59
N GLY A 243 25.44 -15.68 22.73
CA GLY A 243 26.18 -15.99 23.95
C GLY A 243 27.31 -15.01 24.25
#